data_6dc796a747a7a74b6306b589c7be8a61
#
_entry.id   6dc796a747a7a74b6306b589c7be8a61
#
_cell.length_a   1.000
_cell.length_b   1.000
_cell.length_c   1.000
_cell.angle_alpha   90.00
_cell.angle_beta   90.00
_cell.angle_gamma   90.00
#
_symmetry.space_group_name_H-M   'P 1'
#
loop_
_entity.id
_entity.type
_entity.pdbx_description
1 polymer ?
#
loop_
_entity_poly.entity_id
_entity_poly.type
_entity_poly.pdbx_seq_one_letter_code
_entity_poly.pdbx_strand_id
1 'polypeptide(L)'
;MKSFKFLALVSCLCTFMSCTEKVEEKKMSGNPVFPGWYADPEGIVFGDEYWIYPTLSLLHGEDTVIYKADVERKTDAINPDYNLQTHMDAFSSKDLVNWTKHPRVLHIDDVKWVKYALWAPSIIQANGKYYIFFGGNDIQNDDQVGGIGVAVADKPEGPFKDAL
;
A
#
# COMPACT_ATOMS: atom_id res chain seq x y z
N MET A 1 -78.01 -51.60 9.53
CA MET A 1 -76.50 -51.57 9.64
C MET A 1 -75.98 -50.56 8.66
N LYS A 2 -75.55 -49.41 9.17
CA LYS A 2 -75.03 -48.28 8.34
C LYS A 2 -73.48 -48.29 8.35
N SER A 3 -72.91 -48.51 7.20
CA SER A 3 -71.45 -48.52 7.00
C SER A 3 -70.93 -47.07 6.92
N PHE A 4 -70.02 -46.69 7.83
CA PHE A 4 -69.33 -45.41 7.85
C PHE A 4 -68.09 -45.60 7.05
N LYS A 5 -67.94 -44.84 5.93
CA LYS A 5 -66.66 -44.71 5.18
C LYS A 5 -65.86 -43.57 5.76
N PHE A 6 -64.70 -43.89 6.29
CA PHE A 6 -63.72 -42.94 6.77
C PHE A 6 -62.92 -42.42 5.57
N LEU A 7 -63.05 -41.13 5.31
CA LEU A 7 -62.27 -40.44 4.27
C LEU A 7 -61.00 -39.83 4.91
N ALA A 8 -59.85 -40.43 4.66
CA ALA A 8 -58.61 -39.92 5.14
C ALA A 8 -58.11 -38.76 4.23
N LEU A 9 -58.12 -37.58 4.77
CA LEU A 9 -57.57 -36.37 4.11
C LEU A 9 -56.05 -36.34 4.32
N VAL A 10 -55.26 -36.64 3.27
CA VAL A 10 -53.81 -36.51 3.28
C VAL A 10 -53.52 -35.07 2.97
N SER A 11 -53.12 -34.30 4.00
CA SER A 11 -52.61 -32.94 3.87
C SER A 11 -51.13 -32.99 3.46
N CYS A 12 -50.85 -32.66 2.19
CA CYS A 12 -49.49 -32.53 1.66
C CYS A 12 -48.93 -31.17 2.08
N LEU A 13 -48.12 -31.18 3.12
CA LEU A 13 -47.39 -29.98 3.61
C LEU A 13 -46.18 -29.75 2.69
N CYS A 14 -46.33 -28.91 1.65
CA CYS A 14 -45.21 -28.42 0.84
C CYS A 14 -44.40 -27.39 1.64
N THR A 15 -43.33 -27.84 2.27
CA THR A 15 -42.32 -26.93 2.83
C THR A 15 -41.56 -26.29 1.69
N PHE A 16 -41.88 -25.04 1.38
CA PHE A 16 -41.03 -24.21 0.53
C PHE A 16 -39.74 -23.88 1.30
N MET A 17 -38.66 -24.60 1.01
CA MET A 17 -37.33 -24.18 1.39
C MET A 17 -36.98 -22.95 0.53
N SER A 18 -37.19 -21.76 1.09
CA SER A 18 -36.67 -20.54 0.53
C SER A 18 -35.16 -20.55 0.71
N CYS A 19 -34.40 -20.92 -0.33
CA CYS A 19 -32.98 -20.63 -0.41
C CYS A 19 -32.84 -19.12 -0.57
N THR A 20 -32.66 -18.42 0.54
CA THR A 20 -32.09 -17.05 0.50
C THR A 20 -30.63 -17.19 0.11
N GLU A 21 -30.31 -17.06 -1.17
CA GLU A 21 -28.95 -16.73 -1.59
C GLU A 21 -28.55 -15.46 -0.81
N LYS A 22 -27.59 -15.59 0.11
CA LYS A 22 -26.88 -14.44 0.64
C LYS A 22 -26.20 -13.81 -0.55
N VAL A 23 -26.72 -12.71 -1.06
CA VAL A 23 -26.01 -11.82 -1.96
C VAL A 23 -24.83 -11.32 -1.13
N GLU A 24 -23.64 -11.86 -1.37
CA GLU A 24 -22.41 -11.31 -0.82
C GLU A 24 -22.32 -9.87 -1.34
N GLU A 25 -22.45 -8.92 -0.42
CA GLU A 25 -22.28 -7.51 -0.73
C GLU A 25 -20.85 -7.34 -1.25
N LYS A 26 -20.73 -7.03 -2.56
CA LYS A 26 -19.43 -6.88 -3.21
C LYS A 26 -18.68 -5.75 -2.50
N LYS A 27 -17.65 -6.11 -1.73
CA LYS A 27 -16.79 -5.13 -1.09
C LYS A 27 -16.17 -4.24 -2.17
N MET A 28 -16.38 -2.95 -2.06
CA MET A 28 -15.82 -1.95 -2.95
C MET A 28 -14.64 -1.28 -2.26
N SER A 29 -13.63 -0.90 -3.03
CA SER A 29 -12.59 -0.01 -2.58
C SER A 29 -13.20 1.32 -2.14
N GLY A 30 -12.81 1.82 -0.97
CA GLY A 30 -13.16 3.18 -0.53
C GLY A 30 -12.30 4.23 -1.23
N ASN A 31 -12.58 5.49 -0.92
CA ASN A 31 -11.72 6.61 -1.27
C ASN A 31 -11.57 7.51 -0.02
N PRO A 32 -10.39 7.64 0.59
CA PRO A 32 -9.10 7.16 0.11
C PRO A 32 -8.99 5.62 0.10
N VAL A 33 -8.18 5.09 -0.84
CA VAL A 33 -7.94 3.64 -1.01
C VAL A 33 -7.30 3.05 0.25
N PHE A 34 -6.39 3.80 0.87
CA PHE A 34 -5.81 3.56 2.18
C PHE A 34 -5.51 4.90 2.86
N PRO A 35 -5.63 4.97 4.20
CA PRO A 35 -5.35 6.19 4.94
C PRO A 35 -3.84 6.47 5.00
N GLY A 36 -3.49 7.74 5.22
CA GLY A 36 -2.10 8.18 5.41
C GLY A 36 -1.79 9.46 4.62
N TRP A 37 -0.62 10.03 4.90
CA TRP A 37 -0.13 11.23 4.22
C TRP A 37 0.84 10.83 3.10
N TYR A 38 0.26 10.43 1.99
CA TYR A 38 0.96 9.98 0.80
C TYR A 38 0.71 10.94 -0.36
N ALA A 39 1.75 11.12 -1.19
CA ALA A 39 1.71 11.94 -2.39
C ALA A 39 2.40 11.19 -3.55
N ASP A 40 2.34 11.76 -4.75
CA ASP A 40 3.07 11.31 -5.96
C ASP A 40 2.99 9.79 -6.20
N PRO A 41 1.79 9.17 -6.22
CA PRO A 41 1.68 7.73 -6.33
C PRO A 41 2.06 7.24 -7.73
N GLU A 42 2.98 6.29 -7.79
CA GLU A 42 3.23 5.50 -9.00
C GLU A 42 2.48 4.18 -8.90
N GLY A 43 1.60 3.91 -9.86
CA GLY A 43 0.83 2.66 -9.96
C GLY A 43 1.36 1.75 -11.07
N ILE A 44 1.63 0.49 -10.76
CA ILE A 44 2.17 -0.48 -11.72
C ILE A 44 1.61 -1.89 -11.45
N VAL A 45 1.72 -2.79 -12.43
CA VAL A 45 1.36 -4.20 -12.29
C VAL A 45 2.62 -5.05 -12.39
N PHE A 46 2.85 -5.90 -11.39
CA PHE A 46 3.88 -6.94 -11.43
C PHE A 46 3.22 -8.30 -11.28
N GLY A 47 3.36 -9.14 -12.31
CA GLY A 47 2.68 -10.44 -12.34
C GLY A 47 1.15 -10.28 -12.31
N ASP A 48 0.51 -10.76 -11.26
CA ASP A 48 -0.94 -10.70 -11.01
C ASP A 48 -1.33 -9.71 -9.90
N GLU A 49 -0.42 -8.85 -9.49
CA GLU A 49 -0.62 -7.88 -8.41
C GLU A 49 -0.49 -6.43 -8.90
N TYR A 50 -1.36 -5.58 -8.38
CA TYR A 50 -1.29 -4.13 -8.50
C TYR A 50 -0.41 -3.60 -7.38
N TRP A 51 0.49 -2.69 -7.71
CA TRP A 51 1.41 -2.06 -6.78
C TRP A 51 1.28 -0.55 -6.83
N ILE A 52 1.41 0.09 -5.67
CA ILE A 52 1.47 1.55 -5.54
C ILE A 52 2.68 1.89 -4.68
N TYR A 53 3.50 2.81 -5.20
CA TYR A 53 4.67 3.36 -4.51
C TYR A 53 4.47 4.87 -4.38
N PRO A 54 4.13 5.37 -3.21
CA PRO A 54 3.95 6.79 -2.97
C PRO A 54 5.15 7.42 -2.28
N THR A 55 5.24 8.75 -2.33
CA THR A 55 5.99 9.54 -1.36
C THR A 55 5.27 9.47 -0.02
N LEU A 56 5.99 9.16 1.06
CA LEU A 56 5.49 9.35 2.41
C LEU A 56 5.75 10.79 2.83
N SER A 57 4.68 11.58 2.96
CA SER A 57 4.80 13.01 3.28
C SER A 57 4.82 13.29 4.78
N LEU A 58 4.21 12.43 5.59
CA LEU A 58 4.14 12.61 7.03
C LEU A 58 3.81 11.30 7.74
N LEU A 59 4.47 11.04 8.87
CA LEU A 59 4.15 9.91 9.74
C LEU A 59 2.95 10.24 10.63
N HIS A 60 2.00 9.31 10.74
CA HIS A 60 0.80 9.45 11.55
C HIS A 60 0.49 8.20 12.37
N GLY A 61 -0.18 8.40 13.50
CA GLY A 61 -0.70 7.31 14.31
C GLY A 61 0.38 6.31 14.72
N GLU A 62 0.16 5.03 14.44
CA GLU A 62 1.07 3.94 14.80
C GLU A 62 2.45 4.06 14.13
N ASP A 63 2.53 4.65 12.94
CA ASP A 63 3.81 4.85 12.24
C ASP A 63 4.76 5.73 13.04
N THR A 64 4.26 6.70 13.82
CA THR A 64 5.10 7.55 14.68
C THR A 64 5.78 6.78 15.80
N VAL A 65 5.18 5.68 16.24
CA VAL A 65 5.75 4.80 17.27
C VAL A 65 6.75 3.83 16.66
N ILE A 66 6.39 3.24 15.51
CA ILE A 66 7.22 2.27 14.80
C ILE A 66 8.52 2.93 14.29
N TYR A 67 8.42 4.15 13.79
CA TYR A 67 9.53 4.91 13.19
C TYR A 67 10.00 6.07 14.07
N LYS A 68 10.02 5.85 15.39
CA LYS A 68 10.37 6.89 16.36
C LYS A 68 11.71 7.57 16.06
N ALA A 69 12.72 6.81 15.64
CA ALA A 69 14.03 7.36 15.30
C ALA A 69 13.97 8.34 14.12
N ASP A 70 13.09 8.08 13.14
CA ASP A 70 12.89 8.96 11.99
C ASP A 70 12.15 10.23 12.41
N VAL A 71 11.15 10.12 13.30
CA VAL A 71 10.41 11.27 13.84
C VAL A 71 11.31 12.18 14.68
N GLU A 72 12.22 11.60 15.46
CA GLU A 72 13.15 12.35 16.32
C GLU A 72 14.39 12.85 15.56
N ARG A 73 14.55 12.46 14.29
CA ARG A 73 15.66 12.89 13.45
C ARG A 73 15.61 14.41 13.24
N LYS A 74 16.75 15.06 13.47
CA LYS A 74 16.91 16.47 13.19
C LYS A 74 17.78 16.64 11.96
N THR A 75 17.34 17.47 11.06
CA THR A 75 18.13 17.89 9.89
C THR A 75 18.16 19.41 9.81
N ASP A 76 19.02 19.91 8.99
CA ASP A 76 19.14 21.34 8.64
C ASP A 76 18.41 21.65 7.32
N ALA A 77 17.51 20.78 6.89
CA ALA A 77 16.67 21.03 5.72
C ALA A 77 15.84 22.31 5.91
N ILE A 78 15.71 23.09 4.86
CA ILE A 78 14.94 24.35 4.87
C ILE A 78 13.47 24.04 5.10
N ASN A 79 12.94 23.00 4.43
CA ASN A 79 11.59 22.54 4.65
C ASN A 79 11.58 21.52 5.80
N PRO A 80 10.96 21.84 6.96
CA PRO A 80 10.93 20.94 8.11
C PRO A 80 10.15 19.64 7.84
N ASP A 81 9.25 19.61 6.85
CA ASP A 81 8.52 18.40 6.48
C ASP A 81 9.46 17.33 5.89
N TYR A 82 10.57 17.71 5.28
CA TYR A 82 11.59 16.80 4.78
C TYR A 82 12.28 15.97 5.87
N ASN A 83 12.19 16.39 7.12
CA ASN A 83 12.67 15.58 8.24
C ASN A 83 11.95 14.24 8.36
N LEU A 84 10.74 14.14 7.83
CA LEU A 84 9.86 12.97 7.96
C LEU A 84 9.79 12.12 6.68
N GLN A 85 10.36 12.61 5.57
CA GLN A 85 10.42 11.88 4.30
C GLN A 85 11.63 10.94 4.23
N THR A 86 11.88 10.20 5.30
CA THR A 86 13.08 9.35 5.43
C THR A 86 12.98 8.00 4.75
N HIS A 87 11.77 7.59 4.38
CA HIS A 87 11.54 6.31 3.74
C HIS A 87 10.34 6.35 2.80
N MET A 88 10.21 5.30 2.02
CA MET A 88 9.07 5.02 1.18
C MET A 88 8.41 3.71 1.62
N ASP A 89 7.09 3.69 1.62
CA ASP A 89 6.29 2.48 1.72
C ASP A 89 5.86 2.03 0.33
N ALA A 90 5.38 0.80 0.23
CA ALA A 90 4.65 0.32 -0.95
C ALA A 90 3.36 -0.36 -0.51
N PHE A 91 2.44 -0.51 -1.45
CA PHE A 91 1.17 -1.19 -1.24
C PHE A 91 0.92 -2.15 -2.38
N SER A 92 0.45 -3.36 -2.06
CA SER A 92 0.05 -4.32 -3.09
C SER A 92 -1.39 -4.79 -2.91
N SER A 93 -2.02 -5.17 -4.02
CA SER A 93 -3.37 -5.73 -4.05
C SER A 93 -3.56 -6.64 -5.24
N LYS A 94 -4.36 -7.70 -5.07
CA LYS A 94 -4.81 -8.55 -6.18
C LYS A 94 -6.16 -8.14 -6.76
N ASP A 95 -6.92 -7.32 -6.06
CA ASP A 95 -8.31 -7.02 -6.37
C ASP A 95 -8.65 -5.52 -6.35
N LEU A 96 -7.68 -4.64 -6.07
CA LEU A 96 -7.82 -3.19 -5.90
C LEU A 96 -8.76 -2.80 -4.72
N VAL A 97 -9.11 -3.74 -3.87
CA VAL A 97 -10.02 -3.56 -2.72
C VAL A 97 -9.30 -3.83 -1.40
N ASN A 98 -8.56 -4.92 -1.37
CA ASN A 98 -7.80 -5.34 -0.20
C ASN A 98 -6.33 -5.04 -0.44
N TRP A 99 -5.77 -4.13 0.36
CA TRP A 99 -4.40 -3.67 0.21
C TRP A 99 -3.51 -4.16 1.35
N THR A 100 -2.30 -4.57 1.00
CA THR A 100 -1.25 -4.93 1.94
C THR A 100 -0.19 -3.83 1.93
N LYS A 101 0.09 -3.24 3.09
CA LYS A 101 1.19 -2.28 3.26
C LYS A 101 2.52 -3.01 3.42
N HIS A 102 3.53 -2.60 2.67
CA HIS A 102 4.92 -2.99 2.78
C HIS A 102 5.71 -1.79 3.29
N PRO A 103 6.02 -1.74 4.59
CA PRO A 103 6.65 -0.56 5.19
C PRO A 103 8.14 -0.50 4.86
N ARG A 104 8.64 0.73 4.65
CA ARG A 104 10.07 1.02 4.49
C ARG A 104 10.75 0.20 3.38
N VAL A 105 10.11 0.11 2.21
CA VAL A 105 10.70 -0.59 1.06
C VAL A 105 12.03 0.04 0.63
N LEU A 106 12.18 1.35 0.83
CA LEU A 106 13.43 2.10 0.69
C LEU A 106 13.59 3.05 1.88
N HIS A 107 14.80 3.15 2.43
CA HIS A 107 15.12 4.04 3.52
C HIS A 107 16.33 4.92 3.18
N ILE A 108 16.38 6.12 3.73
CA ILE A 108 17.46 7.09 3.49
C ILE A 108 18.85 6.55 3.85
N ASP A 109 18.95 5.72 4.88
CA ASP A 109 20.22 5.10 5.30
C ASP A 109 20.73 4.05 4.29
N ASP A 110 19.86 3.63 3.36
CA ASP A 110 20.19 2.68 2.29
C ASP A 110 20.70 3.39 1.02
N VAL A 111 20.77 4.74 1.05
CA VAL A 111 21.15 5.59 -0.09
C VAL A 111 22.27 6.55 0.34
N LYS A 112 23.49 6.34 -0.19
CA LYS A 112 24.69 7.01 0.31
C LYS A 112 24.72 8.53 0.10
N TRP A 113 24.06 9.03 -0.96
CA TRP A 113 24.12 10.44 -1.34
C TRP A 113 22.98 11.29 -0.78
N VAL A 114 21.90 10.65 -0.27
CA VAL A 114 20.74 11.34 0.27
C VAL A 114 20.97 11.69 1.74
N LYS A 115 20.78 12.95 2.08
CA LYS A 115 20.89 13.44 3.45
C LYS A 115 19.53 13.79 4.08
N TYR A 116 18.60 14.33 3.30
CA TYR A 116 17.37 14.90 3.83
C TYR A 116 16.16 14.03 3.62
N ALA A 117 15.75 13.77 2.37
CA ALA A 117 14.46 13.23 2.04
C ALA A 117 14.49 12.32 0.80
N LEU A 118 13.52 11.42 0.74
CA LEU A 118 13.17 10.58 -0.42
C LEU A 118 11.75 10.93 -0.86
N TRP A 119 11.53 11.14 -2.16
CA TRP A 119 10.22 11.55 -2.69
C TRP A 119 10.04 11.15 -4.15
N ALA A 120 8.79 11.25 -4.66
CA ALA A 120 8.37 11.03 -6.04
C ALA A 120 8.97 9.76 -6.67
N PRO A 121 8.62 8.57 -6.15
CA PRO A 121 9.12 7.31 -6.70
C PRO A 121 8.52 7.01 -8.07
N SER A 122 9.32 6.35 -8.92
CA SER A 122 8.86 5.65 -10.13
C SER A 122 9.56 4.31 -10.21
N ILE A 123 8.87 3.25 -10.60
CA ILE A 123 9.40 1.90 -10.48
C ILE A 123 9.27 1.12 -11.78
N ILE A 124 10.28 0.32 -12.08
CA ILE A 124 10.28 -0.62 -13.21
C ILE A 124 10.80 -1.98 -12.79
N GLN A 125 10.39 -3.01 -13.53
CA GLN A 125 11.01 -4.32 -13.50
C GLN A 125 11.88 -4.52 -14.74
N ALA A 126 13.13 -4.92 -14.54
CA ALA A 126 14.05 -5.23 -15.62
C ALA A 126 15.06 -6.31 -15.19
N ASN A 127 15.37 -7.24 -16.09
CA ASN A 127 16.38 -8.29 -15.87
C ASN A 127 16.17 -9.10 -14.58
N GLY A 128 14.92 -9.37 -14.21
CA GLY A 128 14.56 -10.11 -13.00
C GLY A 128 14.73 -9.35 -11.70
N LYS A 129 14.96 -8.05 -11.75
CA LYS A 129 15.09 -7.13 -10.59
C LYS A 129 14.11 -5.97 -10.71
N TYR A 130 13.92 -5.28 -9.60
CA TYR A 130 13.08 -4.10 -9.47
C TYR A 130 13.95 -2.87 -9.21
N TYR A 131 13.70 -1.80 -9.94
CA TYR A 131 14.47 -0.55 -9.86
C TYR A 131 13.51 0.57 -9.51
N ILE A 132 13.72 1.21 -8.37
CA ILE A 132 12.98 2.39 -7.97
C ILE A 132 13.83 3.64 -8.24
N PHE A 133 13.30 4.53 -9.06
CA PHE A 133 13.85 5.87 -9.27
C PHE A 133 13.14 6.80 -8.29
N PHE A 134 13.87 7.73 -7.71
CA PHE A 134 13.33 8.61 -6.68
C PHE A 134 14.04 9.95 -6.69
N GLY A 135 13.34 10.99 -6.29
CA GLY A 135 13.94 12.25 -5.92
C GLY A 135 14.61 12.14 -4.56
N GLY A 136 15.73 12.79 -4.38
CA GLY A 136 16.44 12.83 -3.11
C GLY A 136 16.92 14.22 -2.77
N ASN A 137 17.12 14.47 -1.48
CA ASN A 137 17.52 15.71 -0.86
C ASN A 137 16.47 16.84 -0.96
N ASP A 138 16.81 17.99 -0.41
CA ASP A 138 15.99 19.20 -0.42
C ASP A 138 16.37 20.04 -1.66
N ILE A 139 15.49 20.08 -2.66
CA ILE A 139 15.70 20.87 -3.88
C ILE A 139 15.71 22.40 -3.62
N GLN A 140 15.39 22.83 -2.42
CA GLN A 140 15.40 24.24 -2.00
C GLN A 140 16.66 24.61 -1.21
N ASN A 141 17.60 23.66 -1.06
CA ASN A 141 18.79 23.83 -0.25
C ASN A 141 20.06 23.54 -1.08
N ASP A 142 20.95 24.49 -1.15
CA ASP A 142 22.21 24.38 -1.91
C ASP A 142 23.29 23.56 -1.19
N ASP A 143 23.13 23.27 0.11
CA ASP A 143 24.10 22.52 0.90
C ASP A 143 24.24 21.06 0.48
N GLN A 144 23.19 20.52 -0.11
CA GLN A 144 23.16 19.16 -0.65
C GLN A 144 22.49 19.16 -2.02
N VAL A 145 23.19 18.60 -2.97
CA VAL A 145 22.67 18.51 -4.34
C VAL A 145 21.42 17.61 -4.36
N GLY A 146 20.28 18.18 -4.76
CA GLY A 146 19.07 17.42 -5.09
C GLY A 146 19.25 16.70 -6.43
N GLY A 147 18.60 15.56 -6.61
CA GLY A 147 18.72 14.81 -7.84
C GLY A 147 17.81 13.58 -7.90
N ILE A 148 17.93 12.86 -8.99
CA ILE A 148 17.26 11.57 -9.18
C ILE A 148 18.27 10.46 -8.91
N GLY A 149 17.90 9.57 -7.99
CA GLY A 149 18.62 8.35 -7.69
C GLY A 149 17.94 7.11 -8.21
N VAL A 150 18.64 5.99 -8.13
CA VAL A 150 18.08 4.66 -8.40
C VAL A 150 18.51 3.68 -7.32
N ALA A 151 17.56 2.92 -6.80
CA ALA A 151 17.82 1.80 -5.92
C ALA A 151 17.26 0.51 -6.52
N VAL A 152 17.82 -0.63 -6.12
CA VAL A 152 17.50 -1.94 -6.70
C VAL A 152 17.11 -2.94 -5.61
N ALA A 153 16.17 -3.82 -5.94
CA ALA A 153 15.75 -4.95 -5.10
C ALA A 153 15.51 -6.20 -5.93
N ASP A 154 15.52 -7.36 -5.27
CA ASP A 154 15.17 -8.64 -5.89
C ASP A 154 13.66 -8.89 -5.90
N LYS A 155 12.91 -8.12 -5.13
CA LYS A 155 11.46 -8.24 -4.96
C LYS A 155 10.78 -6.87 -4.98
N PRO A 156 9.50 -6.80 -5.38
CA PRO A 156 8.78 -5.53 -5.43
C PRO A 156 8.58 -4.88 -4.05
N GLU A 157 8.46 -5.69 -2.98
CA GLU A 157 8.39 -5.20 -1.61
C GLU A 157 9.75 -4.78 -1.02
N GLY A 158 10.83 -4.80 -1.79
CA GLY A 158 12.16 -4.45 -1.35
C GLY A 158 12.84 -5.53 -0.48
N PRO A 159 13.78 -5.16 0.43
CA PRO A 159 14.30 -3.81 0.61
C PRO A 159 15.12 -3.33 -0.61
N PHE A 160 14.89 -2.12 -1.03
CA PHE A 160 15.69 -1.48 -2.06
C PHE A 160 16.97 -0.92 -1.46
N LYS A 161 18.07 -1.01 -2.21
CA LYS A 161 19.38 -0.51 -1.82
C LYS A 161 19.96 0.32 -2.96
N ASP A 162 20.86 1.23 -2.61
CA ASP A 162 21.60 2.04 -3.59
C ASP A 162 22.16 1.16 -4.72
N ALA A 163 21.86 1.52 -5.95
CA ALA A 163 22.23 0.71 -7.12
C ALA A 163 23.66 0.99 -7.60
N LEU A 164 24.36 2.01 -7.04
CA LEU A 164 25.68 2.47 -7.45
C LEU A 164 26.71 2.47 -6.31
#